data_83fd3bae14002df5df14793a023167eb
#
_entry.id   83fd3bae14002df5df14793a023167eb
#
_cell.length_a   1.000
_cell.length_b   1.000
_cell.length_c   1.000
_cell.angle_alpha   90.00
_cell.angle_beta   90.00
_cell.angle_gamma   90.00
#
_symmetry.space_group_name_H-M   'P 1'
#
loop_
_entity.id
_entity.type
_entity.pdbx_description
1 polymer ?
#
loop_
_entity_poly.entity_id
_entity_poly.type
_entity_poly.pdbx_seq_one_letter_code
_entity_poly.pdbx_strand_id
1 'polypeptide(L)'
;MQGGTLERGKYNSKKKEKDTKIIMGEKSAQKKQYILDTARKVFVEKGYKNVTMKDIVEACEISRGGLYLYFDSTQQIFSEILQMESEETDDVFSERISEEGTASDILTLFLKEQKKEMLQKKNNLTVAVYEYFFAHQSTDKNNMLRKQFDAGVRVLEKLIHAGIASGEFYCEDPKGAASNIMYVLEGMKINAQTFGITEKMVDEQLLYIMEGLIVEFE
;
A
#
# COMPACT_ATOMS: atom_id res chain seq x y z
N MET A 1 1.62 -43.46 -48.18
CA MET A 1 1.27 -43.05 -46.81
C MET A 1 2.54 -42.60 -46.08
N GLN A 2 3.01 -41.39 -46.23
CA GLN A 2 4.15 -40.83 -45.49
C GLN A 2 3.95 -39.32 -45.30
N GLY A 3 3.00 -38.91 -44.43
CA GLY A 3 2.76 -37.47 -44.17
C GLY A 3 2.52 -37.11 -42.69
N GLY A 4 2.40 -38.13 -41.80
CA GLY A 4 1.92 -37.86 -40.43
C GLY A 4 2.98 -37.65 -39.35
N THR A 5 4.25 -37.93 -39.61
CA THR A 5 5.30 -37.98 -38.54
C THR A 5 6.05 -36.65 -38.39
N LEU A 6 6.15 -35.85 -39.45
CA LEU A 6 6.87 -34.58 -39.42
C LEU A 6 6.08 -33.43 -38.74
N GLU A 7 4.76 -33.46 -38.81
CA GLU A 7 3.93 -32.41 -38.14
C GLU A 7 3.82 -32.60 -36.62
N ARG A 8 3.74 -33.84 -36.13
CA ARG A 8 3.75 -34.15 -34.69
C ARG A 8 5.07 -33.72 -34.02
N GLY A 9 6.19 -33.87 -34.67
CA GLY A 9 7.51 -33.47 -34.16
C GLY A 9 7.61 -31.95 -33.98
N LYS A 10 7.12 -31.17 -34.94
CA LYS A 10 7.10 -29.69 -34.91
C LYS A 10 6.11 -29.13 -33.87
N TYR A 11 4.97 -29.79 -33.67
CA TYR A 11 3.98 -29.41 -32.67
C TYR A 11 4.51 -29.63 -31.24
N ASN A 12 5.13 -30.78 -30.96
CA ASN A 12 5.72 -31.10 -29.67
C ASN A 12 6.93 -30.21 -29.32
N SER A 13 7.73 -29.81 -30.30
CA SER A 13 8.86 -28.91 -30.10
C SER A 13 8.39 -27.49 -29.74
N LYS A 14 7.39 -26.96 -30.44
CA LYS A 14 6.79 -25.63 -30.14
C LYS A 14 6.09 -25.60 -28.80
N LYS A 15 5.42 -26.70 -28.39
CA LYS A 15 4.80 -26.81 -27.07
C LYS A 15 5.85 -26.84 -25.96
N LYS A 16 6.92 -27.62 -26.09
CA LYS A 16 8.04 -27.63 -25.12
C LYS A 16 8.72 -26.28 -25.00
N GLU A 17 8.91 -25.56 -26.10
CA GLU A 17 9.52 -24.22 -26.12
C GLU A 17 8.64 -23.19 -25.43
N LYS A 18 7.31 -23.26 -25.61
CA LYS A 18 6.32 -22.43 -24.94
C LYS A 18 6.26 -22.72 -23.44
N ASP A 19 6.23 -23.98 -23.05
CA ASP A 19 6.22 -24.43 -21.66
C ASP A 19 7.53 -24.01 -20.94
N THR A 20 8.68 -24.11 -21.62
CA THR A 20 9.98 -23.65 -21.07
C THR A 20 10.00 -22.12 -20.89
N LYS A 21 9.46 -21.36 -21.84
CA LYS A 21 9.35 -19.89 -21.71
C LYS A 21 8.44 -19.47 -20.56
N ILE A 22 7.32 -20.17 -20.35
CA ILE A 22 6.41 -19.91 -19.24
C ILE A 22 7.11 -20.19 -17.90
N ILE A 23 7.76 -21.33 -17.75
CA ILE A 23 8.50 -21.70 -16.54
C ILE A 23 9.65 -20.72 -16.24
N MET A 24 10.37 -20.26 -17.27
CA MET A 24 11.42 -19.25 -17.09
C MET A 24 10.83 -17.89 -16.67
N GLY A 25 9.68 -17.50 -17.21
CA GLY A 25 8.96 -16.27 -16.84
C GLY A 25 8.48 -16.33 -15.38
N GLU A 26 7.89 -17.43 -14.95
CA GLU A 26 7.45 -17.64 -13.58
C GLU A 26 8.61 -17.60 -12.57
N LYS A 27 9.72 -18.25 -12.87
CA LYS A 27 10.93 -18.19 -12.02
C LYS A 27 11.51 -16.79 -11.93
N SER A 28 11.48 -16.03 -13.02
CA SER A 28 11.93 -14.64 -13.04
C SER A 28 11.01 -13.74 -12.20
N ALA A 29 9.69 -13.91 -12.30
CA ALA A 29 8.71 -13.19 -11.49
C ALA A 29 8.86 -13.51 -9.98
N GLN A 30 9.01 -14.78 -9.62
CA GLN A 30 9.27 -15.21 -8.26
C GLN A 30 10.57 -14.61 -7.70
N LYS A 31 11.62 -14.55 -8.51
CA LYS A 31 12.88 -13.93 -8.11
C LYS A 31 12.75 -12.44 -7.89
N LYS A 32 12.02 -11.74 -8.77
CA LYS A 32 11.72 -10.31 -8.65
C LYS A 32 10.95 -10.03 -7.35
N GLN A 33 9.90 -10.82 -7.08
CA GLN A 33 9.13 -10.72 -5.85
C GLN A 33 9.99 -10.92 -4.60
N TYR A 34 10.81 -11.96 -4.58
CA TYR A 34 11.74 -12.20 -3.47
C TYR A 34 12.67 -11.01 -3.20
N ILE A 35 13.16 -10.35 -4.27
CA ILE A 35 14.00 -9.15 -4.13
C ILE A 35 13.19 -8.02 -3.50
N LEU A 36 11.96 -7.77 -3.95
CA LEU A 36 11.09 -6.71 -3.42
C LEU A 36 10.76 -6.95 -1.95
N ASP A 37 10.37 -8.16 -1.57
CA ASP A 37 10.04 -8.53 -0.18
C ASP A 37 11.25 -8.38 0.75
N THR A 38 12.44 -8.73 0.27
CA THR A 38 13.69 -8.60 1.04
C THR A 38 14.10 -7.13 1.15
N ALA A 39 14.05 -6.38 0.04
CA ALA A 39 14.38 -4.95 0.02
C ALA A 39 13.42 -4.14 0.90
N ARG A 40 12.12 -4.50 0.95
CA ARG A 40 11.14 -3.90 1.86
C ARG A 40 11.62 -3.92 3.30
N LYS A 41 12.13 -5.06 3.77
CA LYS A 41 12.66 -5.21 5.13
C LYS A 41 13.88 -4.31 5.36
N VAL A 42 14.77 -4.20 4.38
CA VAL A 42 15.94 -3.31 4.44
C VAL A 42 15.52 -1.85 4.54
N PHE A 43 14.51 -1.43 3.76
CA PHE A 43 13.99 -0.06 3.83
C PHE A 43 13.27 0.23 5.15
N VAL A 44 12.53 -0.73 5.70
CA VAL A 44 11.91 -0.62 7.04
C VAL A 44 12.97 -0.40 8.11
N GLU A 45 14.09 -1.13 8.03
CA GLU A 45 15.14 -1.09 9.05
C GLU A 45 16.01 0.17 8.95
N LYS A 46 16.38 0.59 7.73
CA LYS A 46 17.38 1.63 7.49
C LYS A 46 16.80 2.98 7.06
N GLY A 47 15.51 3.05 6.71
CA GLY A 47 14.93 4.18 5.99
C GLY A 47 15.34 4.21 4.51
N TYR A 48 14.72 5.09 3.71
CA TYR A 48 15.01 5.19 2.27
C TYR A 48 16.41 5.76 1.99
N LYS A 49 16.77 6.84 2.67
CA LYS A 49 18.01 7.59 2.40
C LYS A 49 19.29 6.79 2.65
N ASN A 50 19.24 5.83 3.57
CA ASN A 50 20.42 5.08 4.00
C ASN A 50 20.57 3.74 3.28
N VAL A 51 19.66 3.37 2.38
CA VAL A 51 19.70 2.11 1.64
C VAL A 51 20.44 2.27 0.33
N THR A 52 21.41 1.38 0.09
CA THR A 52 22.18 1.27 -1.15
C THR A 52 21.86 -0.03 -1.89
N MET A 53 22.18 -0.10 -3.19
CA MET A 53 22.08 -1.35 -3.95
C MET A 53 22.93 -2.47 -3.34
N LYS A 54 24.03 -2.13 -2.66
CA LYS A 54 24.88 -3.10 -1.97
C LYS A 54 24.16 -3.73 -0.78
N ASP A 55 23.44 -2.95 0.03
CA ASP A 55 22.67 -3.47 1.15
C ASP A 55 21.62 -4.49 0.69
N ILE A 56 20.97 -4.22 -0.45
CA ILE A 56 19.94 -5.12 -1.02
C ILE A 56 20.60 -6.40 -1.57
N VAL A 57 21.76 -6.29 -2.26
CA VAL A 57 22.53 -7.44 -2.72
C VAL A 57 22.89 -8.36 -1.56
N GLU A 58 23.40 -7.80 -0.46
CA GLU A 58 23.78 -8.53 0.73
C GLU A 58 22.58 -9.18 1.42
N ALA A 59 21.48 -8.44 1.58
CA ALA A 59 20.25 -8.96 2.20
C ALA A 59 19.56 -10.07 1.37
N CYS A 60 19.62 -9.97 0.04
CA CYS A 60 19.06 -10.98 -0.86
C CYS A 60 20.00 -12.18 -1.08
N GLU A 61 21.25 -12.13 -0.62
CA GLU A 61 22.26 -13.16 -0.86
C GLU A 61 22.45 -13.48 -2.36
N ILE A 62 22.39 -12.45 -3.21
CA ILE A 62 22.56 -12.59 -4.67
C ILE A 62 23.79 -11.85 -5.16
N SER A 63 24.24 -12.17 -6.38
CA SER A 63 25.30 -11.41 -7.01
C SER A 63 24.82 -10.00 -7.41
N ARG A 64 25.74 -9.03 -7.47
CA ARG A 64 25.44 -7.68 -7.97
C ARG A 64 24.80 -7.71 -9.35
N GLY A 65 25.34 -8.49 -10.29
CA GLY A 65 24.76 -8.68 -11.62
C GLY A 65 23.35 -9.27 -11.57
N GLY A 66 23.09 -10.18 -10.61
CA GLY A 66 21.76 -10.77 -10.40
C GLY A 66 20.71 -9.76 -9.97
N LEU A 67 21.07 -8.73 -9.17
CA LEU A 67 20.15 -7.63 -8.82
C LEU A 67 19.90 -6.70 -10.02
N TYR A 68 20.99 -6.30 -10.71
CA TYR A 68 20.90 -5.36 -11.84
C TYR A 68 20.17 -5.93 -13.08
N LEU A 69 19.89 -7.24 -13.13
CA LEU A 69 18.98 -7.83 -14.12
C LEU A 69 17.50 -7.42 -13.93
N TYR A 70 17.13 -6.99 -12.73
CA TYR A 70 15.76 -6.65 -12.35
C TYR A 70 15.56 -5.18 -12.08
N PHE A 71 16.56 -4.50 -11.48
CA PHE A 71 16.43 -3.15 -10.97
C PHE A 71 17.71 -2.34 -11.18
N ASP A 72 17.56 -1.14 -11.71
CA ASP A 72 18.69 -0.23 -11.99
C ASP A 72 19.08 0.62 -10.77
N SER A 73 18.17 0.82 -9.82
CA SER A 73 18.38 1.71 -8.67
C SER A 73 17.51 1.34 -7.47
N THR A 74 17.91 1.82 -6.29
CA THR A 74 17.08 1.76 -5.07
C THR A 74 15.77 2.51 -5.23
N GLN A 75 15.75 3.59 -6.01
CA GLN A 75 14.54 4.35 -6.33
C GLN A 75 13.52 3.49 -7.07
N GLN A 76 13.95 2.73 -8.07
CA GLN A 76 13.06 1.85 -8.83
C GLN A 76 12.50 0.75 -7.93
N ILE A 77 13.35 0.11 -7.11
CA ILE A 77 12.91 -0.93 -6.16
C ILE A 77 11.86 -0.36 -5.20
N PHE A 78 12.14 0.81 -4.61
CA PHE A 78 11.24 1.42 -3.64
C PHE A 78 9.91 1.85 -4.28
N SER A 79 9.95 2.39 -5.48
CA SER A 79 8.73 2.75 -6.24
C SER A 79 7.84 1.54 -6.53
N GLU A 80 8.43 0.39 -6.88
CA GLU A 80 7.66 -0.85 -7.09
C GLU A 80 7.08 -1.40 -5.77
N ILE A 81 7.83 -1.31 -4.67
CA ILE A 81 7.31 -1.67 -3.34
C ILE A 81 6.09 -0.80 -2.98
N LEU A 82 6.16 0.51 -3.18
CA LEU A 82 5.05 1.41 -2.91
C LEU A 82 3.81 1.09 -3.77
N GLN A 83 4.02 0.71 -5.03
CA GLN A 83 2.92 0.32 -5.90
C GLN A 83 2.23 -0.94 -5.40
N MET A 84 2.98 -1.95 -4.99
CA MET A 84 2.43 -3.20 -4.42
C MET A 84 1.63 -2.93 -3.14
N GLU A 85 2.16 -2.14 -2.21
CA GLU A 85 1.46 -1.75 -0.97
C GLU A 85 0.13 -1.03 -1.25
N SER A 86 0.10 -0.19 -2.31
CA SER A 86 -1.11 0.53 -2.72
C SER A 86 -2.18 -0.43 -3.27
N GLU A 87 -1.79 -1.38 -4.13
CA GLU A 87 -2.70 -2.36 -4.72
C GLU A 87 -3.33 -3.27 -3.64
N GLU A 88 -2.51 -3.76 -2.69
CA GLU A 88 -3.01 -4.57 -1.57
C GLU A 88 -4.01 -3.81 -0.68
N THR A 89 -3.78 -2.53 -0.43
CA THR A 89 -4.67 -1.71 0.41
C THR A 89 -6.01 -1.45 -0.27
N ASP A 90 -6.02 -1.17 -1.55
CA ASP A 90 -7.23 -0.90 -2.33
C ASP A 90 -8.16 -2.12 -2.39
N ASP A 91 -7.59 -3.33 -2.56
CA ASP A 91 -8.34 -4.59 -2.62
C ASP A 91 -9.02 -4.89 -1.27
N VAL A 92 -8.27 -4.86 -0.17
CA VAL A 92 -8.78 -5.17 1.19
C VAL A 92 -9.90 -4.22 1.61
N PHE A 93 -9.78 -2.93 1.28
CA PHE A 93 -10.79 -1.94 1.68
C PHE A 93 -12.06 -2.04 0.85
N SER A 94 -11.94 -2.30 -0.46
CA SER A 94 -13.08 -2.47 -1.37
C SER A 94 -13.92 -3.70 -1.02
N GLU A 95 -13.30 -4.80 -0.62
CA GLU A 95 -13.98 -6.02 -0.18
C GLU A 95 -14.78 -5.78 1.11
N ARG A 96 -14.22 -5.07 2.09
CA ARG A 96 -14.86 -4.82 3.39
C ARG A 96 -16.06 -3.89 3.34
N ILE A 97 -16.09 -2.90 2.42
CA ILE A 97 -17.27 -2.03 2.22
C ILE A 97 -18.47 -2.82 1.70
N SER A 98 -18.26 -3.95 1.05
CA SER A 98 -19.33 -4.81 0.52
C SER A 98 -19.96 -5.75 1.56
N GLU A 99 -19.39 -5.87 2.78
CA GLU A 99 -19.94 -6.68 3.85
C GLU A 99 -21.08 -5.96 4.58
N GLU A 100 -22.03 -6.72 5.15
CA GLU A 100 -23.23 -6.25 5.86
C GLU A 100 -22.86 -5.53 7.17
N GLY A 101 -22.36 -4.29 7.10
CA GLY A 101 -22.07 -3.44 8.25
C GLY A 101 -22.70 -2.06 8.11
N THR A 102 -22.99 -1.38 9.24
CA THR A 102 -23.44 0.01 9.24
C THR A 102 -22.28 0.92 8.82
N ALA A 103 -22.58 2.15 8.38
CA ALA A 103 -21.54 3.12 8.04
C ALA A 103 -20.64 3.43 9.25
N SER A 104 -21.22 3.46 10.45
CA SER A 104 -20.50 3.64 11.71
C SER A 104 -19.57 2.47 12.02
N ASP A 105 -20.00 1.22 11.78
CA ASP A 105 -19.15 0.04 11.99
C ASP A 105 -17.94 0.03 11.06
N ILE A 106 -18.16 0.36 9.77
CA ILE A 106 -17.10 0.40 8.76
C ILE A 106 -16.10 1.52 9.08
N LEU A 107 -16.58 2.72 9.47
CA LEU A 107 -15.70 3.82 9.89
C LEU A 107 -14.89 3.43 11.13
N THR A 108 -15.53 2.83 12.13
CA THR A 108 -14.87 2.35 13.35
C THR A 108 -13.78 1.33 13.03
N LEU A 109 -14.04 0.40 12.12
CA LEU A 109 -13.05 -0.59 11.69
C LEU A 109 -11.86 0.08 10.98
N PHE A 110 -12.13 0.99 10.04
CA PHE A 110 -11.10 1.77 9.36
C PHE A 110 -10.20 2.51 10.36
N LEU A 111 -10.79 3.24 11.31
CA LEU A 111 -10.05 3.99 12.31
C LEU A 111 -9.22 3.07 13.24
N LYS A 112 -9.73 1.89 13.59
CA LYS A 112 -8.99 0.87 14.36
C LYS A 112 -7.76 0.35 13.61
N GLU A 113 -7.86 0.12 12.30
CA GLU A 113 -6.70 -0.30 11.50
C GLU A 113 -5.66 0.83 11.42
N GLN A 114 -6.09 2.10 11.23
CA GLN A 114 -5.19 3.25 11.27
C GLN A 114 -4.47 3.37 12.64
N LYS A 115 -5.20 3.21 13.75
CA LYS A 115 -4.63 3.19 15.11
C LYS A 115 -3.56 2.11 15.23
N LYS A 116 -3.86 0.89 14.80
CA LYS A 116 -2.93 -0.24 14.85
C LYS A 116 -1.64 0.06 14.08
N GLU A 117 -1.75 0.63 12.88
CA GLU A 117 -0.61 1.05 12.06
C GLU A 117 0.25 2.09 12.79
N MET A 118 -0.35 3.13 13.36
CA MET A 118 0.34 4.21 14.08
C MET A 118 1.10 3.71 15.32
N LEU A 119 0.53 2.74 16.05
CA LEU A 119 1.11 2.20 17.26
C LEU A 119 2.16 1.10 17.00
N GLN A 120 2.24 0.60 15.77
CA GLN A 120 3.30 -0.32 15.37
C GLN A 120 4.64 0.40 15.23
N LYS A 121 5.49 0.32 16.27
CA LYS A 121 6.83 0.93 16.30
C LYS A 121 7.86 0.23 15.40
N LYS A 122 7.54 -0.97 14.91
CA LYS A 122 8.45 -1.79 14.08
C LYS A 122 7.69 -2.34 12.88
N ASN A 123 8.41 -2.50 11.78
CA ASN A 123 7.94 -3.19 10.59
C ASN A 123 6.99 -2.42 9.66
N ASN A 124 7.00 -1.09 9.69
CA ASN A 124 6.28 -0.26 8.72
C ASN A 124 7.23 0.59 7.87
N LEU A 125 6.80 0.92 6.67
CA LEU A 125 7.58 1.72 5.71
C LEU A 125 7.44 3.24 5.92
N THR A 126 6.69 3.70 6.91
CA THR A 126 6.28 5.10 7.06
C THR A 126 7.47 6.07 6.97
N VAL A 127 8.55 5.80 7.70
CA VAL A 127 9.76 6.66 7.65
C VAL A 127 10.37 6.67 6.24
N ALA A 128 10.55 5.49 5.65
CA ALA A 128 11.13 5.37 4.31
C ALA A 128 10.26 6.04 3.24
N VAL A 129 8.91 5.96 3.37
CA VAL A 129 7.94 6.62 2.49
C VAL A 129 8.11 8.13 2.54
N TYR A 130 8.11 8.74 3.72
CA TYR A 130 8.29 10.20 3.83
C TYR A 130 9.68 10.64 3.38
N GLU A 131 10.74 9.90 3.71
CA GLU A 131 12.09 10.19 3.21
C GLU A 131 12.17 10.16 1.67
N TYR A 132 11.50 9.18 1.04
CA TYR A 132 11.43 9.08 -0.41
C TYR A 132 10.71 10.29 -1.03
N PHE A 133 9.54 10.65 -0.53
CA PHE A 133 8.77 11.77 -1.08
C PHE A 133 9.41 13.13 -0.77
N PHE A 134 10.08 13.30 0.35
CA PHE A 134 10.89 14.51 0.62
C PHE A 134 12.11 14.62 -0.30
N ALA A 135 12.72 13.49 -0.67
CA ALA A 135 13.85 13.49 -1.60
C ALA A 135 13.42 13.67 -3.06
N HIS A 136 12.20 13.21 -3.41
CA HIS A 136 11.65 13.23 -4.76
C HIS A 136 10.37 14.07 -4.82
N GLN A 137 10.48 15.34 -4.37
CA GLN A 137 9.34 16.26 -4.42
C GLN A 137 8.82 16.39 -5.86
N SER A 138 7.59 16.02 -6.06
CA SER A 138 6.90 16.15 -7.34
C SER A 138 5.54 16.80 -7.12
N THR A 139 5.27 17.88 -7.85
CA THR A 139 3.95 18.49 -7.95
C THR A 139 3.07 17.75 -8.97
N ASP A 140 3.58 16.67 -9.56
CA ASP A 140 2.87 15.89 -10.55
C ASP A 140 1.62 15.25 -9.93
N LYS A 141 0.51 15.29 -10.68
CA LYS A 141 -0.74 14.58 -10.36
C LYS A 141 -0.55 13.06 -10.22
N ASN A 142 0.59 12.55 -10.72
CA ASN A 142 0.99 11.16 -10.62
C ASN A 142 1.75 10.80 -9.34
N ASN A 143 1.99 11.77 -8.43
CA ASN A 143 2.59 11.50 -7.13
C ASN A 143 1.75 10.44 -6.38
N MET A 144 2.38 9.32 -6.05
CA MET A 144 1.68 8.17 -5.46
C MET A 144 1.08 8.49 -4.08
N LEU A 145 1.83 9.22 -3.23
CA LEU A 145 1.32 9.65 -1.92
C LEU A 145 0.05 10.50 -2.08
N ARG A 146 0.03 11.38 -3.07
CA ARG A 146 -1.14 12.18 -3.41
C ARG A 146 -2.32 11.30 -3.87
N LYS A 147 -2.05 10.32 -4.71
CA LYS A 147 -3.09 9.38 -5.19
C LYS A 147 -3.69 8.58 -4.04
N GLN A 148 -2.85 8.07 -3.13
CA GLN A 148 -3.31 7.36 -1.93
C GLN A 148 -4.16 8.24 -1.02
N PHE A 149 -3.70 9.48 -0.75
CA PHE A 149 -4.48 10.45 0.01
C PHE A 149 -5.84 10.72 -0.64
N ASP A 150 -5.85 11.05 -1.94
CA ASP A 150 -7.08 11.33 -2.69
C ASP A 150 -8.00 10.10 -2.77
N ALA A 151 -7.46 8.88 -2.81
CA ALA A 151 -8.24 7.63 -2.74
C ALA A 151 -8.90 7.47 -1.36
N GLY A 152 -8.14 7.68 -0.28
CA GLY A 152 -8.68 7.67 1.08
C GLY A 152 -9.80 8.67 1.29
N VAL A 153 -9.63 9.91 0.78
CA VAL A 153 -10.69 10.94 0.81
C VAL A 153 -11.94 10.46 0.09
N ARG A 154 -11.82 9.92 -1.13
CA ARG A 154 -12.99 9.42 -1.88
C ARG A 154 -13.73 8.29 -1.18
N VAL A 155 -13.01 7.41 -0.53
CA VAL A 155 -13.60 6.28 0.21
C VAL A 155 -14.35 6.79 1.43
N LEU A 156 -13.73 7.65 2.23
CA LEU A 156 -14.37 8.27 3.41
C LEU A 156 -15.58 9.12 3.01
N GLU A 157 -15.49 9.92 1.94
CA GLU A 157 -16.59 10.70 1.41
C GLU A 157 -17.81 9.82 1.07
N LYS A 158 -17.59 8.68 0.39
CA LYS A 158 -18.65 7.73 0.09
C LYS A 158 -19.25 7.12 1.35
N LEU A 159 -18.41 6.77 2.33
CA LEU A 159 -18.86 6.20 3.60
C LEU A 159 -19.69 7.21 4.40
N ILE A 160 -19.27 8.47 4.46
CA ILE A 160 -20.02 9.55 5.13
C ILE A 160 -21.37 9.75 4.44
N HIS A 161 -21.42 9.77 3.10
CA HIS A 161 -22.68 9.83 2.36
C HIS A 161 -23.62 8.66 2.67
N ALA A 162 -23.09 7.45 2.79
CA ALA A 162 -23.89 6.27 3.17
C ALA A 162 -24.45 6.42 4.58
N GLY A 163 -23.66 6.88 5.54
CA GLY A 163 -24.10 7.13 6.92
C GLY A 163 -25.15 8.24 7.04
N ILE A 164 -25.03 9.31 6.23
CA ILE A 164 -26.08 10.34 6.14
C ILE A 164 -27.39 9.75 5.59
N ALA A 165 -27.30 8.93 4.53
CA ALA A 165 -28.47 8.32 3.92
C ALA A 165 -29.18 7.31 4.85
N SER A 166 -28.44 6.62 5.72
CA SER A 166 -29.00 5.72 6.74
C SER A 166 -29.44 6.44 8.03
N GLY A 167 -29.12 7.73 8.19
CA GLY A 167 -29.42 8.51 9.39
C GLY A 167 -28.44 8.30 10.54
N GLU A 168 -27.31 7.63 10.32
CA GLU A 168 -26.25 7.41 11.32
C GLU A 168 -25.35 8.61 11.49
N PHE A 169 -25.13 9.39 10.43
CA PHE A 169 -24.24 10.56 10.40
C PHE A 169 -24.99 11.83 10.04
N TYR A 170 -24.50 12.94 10.58
CA TYR A 170 -24.83 14.27 10.13
C TYR A 170 -23.57 15.02 9.70
N CYS A 171 -23.54 15.50 8.47
CA CYS A 171 -22.42 16.24 7.93
C CYS A 171 -22.88 17.11 6.75
N GLU A 172 -22.63 18.44 6.83
CA GLU A 172 -22.98 19.38 5.77
C GLU A 172 -22.01 19.33 4.58
N ASP A 173 -20.73 19.04 4.85
CA ASP A 173 -19.66 18.93 3.84
C ASP A 173 -18.92 17.58 3.95
N PRO A 174 -19.47 16.48 3.42
CA PRO A 174 -18.85 15.16 3.49
C PRO A 174 -17.44 15.10 2.93
N LYS A 175 -17.15 15.85 1.86
CA LYS A 175 -15.83 15.88 1.25
C LYS A 175 -14.83 16.64 2.13
N GLY A 176 -15.23 17.76 2.71
CA GLY A 176 -14.41 18.51 3.67
C GLY A 176 -14.11 17.68 4.91
N ALA A 177 -15.11 16.99 5.47
CA ALA A 177 -14.95 16.10 6.60
C ALA A 177 -13.99 14.94 6.27
N ALA A 178 -14.16 14.25 5.13
CA ALA A 178 -13.26 13.20 4.67
C ALA A 178 -11.82 13.69 4.53
N SER A 179 -11.63 14.87 3.95
CA SER A 179 -10.30 15.49 3.81
C SER A 179 -9.68 15.82 5.17
N ASN A 180 -10.47 16.34 6.11
CA ASN A 180 -10.02 16.65 7.47
C ASN A 180 -9.58 15.37 8.21
N ILE A 181 -10.36 14.30 8.13
CA ILE A 181 -10.01 12.99 8.70
C ILE A 181 -8.65 12.53 8.16
N MET A 182 -8.45 12.57 6.85
CA MET A 182 -7.18 12.17 6.24
C MET A 182 -6.00 13.03 6.71
N TYR A 183 -6.17 14.35 6.83
CA TYR A 183 -5.12 15.24 7.35
C TYR A 183 -4.78 14.95 8.81
N VAL A 184 -5.78 14.69 9.65
CA VAL A 184 -5.57 14.28 11.06
C VAL A 184 -4.79 12.98 11.12
N LEU A 185 -5.19 11.95 10.37
CA LEU A 185 -4.52 10.66 10.35
C LEU A 185 -3.07 10.77 9.86
N GLU A 186 -2.81 11.52 8.79
CA GLU A 186 -1.45 11.74 8.29
C GLU A 186 -0.59 12.52 9.30
N GLY A 187 -1.12 13.54 9.95
CA GLY A 187 -0.45 14.27 11.03
C GLY A 187 -0.08 13.36 12.19
N MET A 188 -0.98 12.47 12.61
CA MET A 188 -0.74 11.50 13.66
C MET A 188 0.32 10.46 13.28
N LYS A 189 0.32 9.96 12.02
CA LYS A 189 1.37 9.06 11.50
C LYS A 189 2.75 9.70 11.58
N ILE A 190 2.87 10.97 11.20
CA ILE A 190 4.14 11.72 11.30
C ILE A 190 4.56 11.87 12.77
N ASN A 191 3.63 12.25 13.65
CA ASN A 191 3.93 12.39 15.08
C ASN A 191 4.41 11.06 15.69
N ALA A 192 3.80 9.94 15.32
CA ALA A 192 4.20 8.61 15.77
C ALA A 192 5.67 8.29 15.44
N GLN A 193 6.19 8.78 14.32
CA GLN A 193 7.56 8.53 13.86
C GLN A 193 8.58 9.59 14.32
N THR A 194 8.13 10.73 14.83
CA THR A 194 9.00 11.84 15.25
C THR A 194 9.17 11.90 16.75
N PHE A 195 8.21 12.42 17.48
CA PHE A 195 8.29 12.55 18.95
C PHE A 195 7.46 11.49 19.70
N GLY A 196 6.83 10.60 18.97
CA GLY A 196 6.03 9.51 19.51
C GLY A 196 4.56 9.91 19.77
N ILE A 197 3.71 8.89 19.80
CA ILE A 197 2.29 9.02 20.11
C ILE A 197 1.89 7.91 21.09
N THR A 198 1.02 8.21 22.03
CA THR A 198 0.47 7.21 22.96
C THR A 198 -0.88 6.72 22.45
N GLU A 199 -1.25 5.51 22.87
CA GLU A 199 -2.57 4.95 22.57
C GLU A 199 -3.70 5.91 22.98
N LYS A 200 -3.60 6.50 24.18
CA LYS A 200 -4.58 7.48 24.67
C LYS A 200 -4.72 8.68 23.75
N MET A 201 -3.59 9.26 23.28
CA MET A 201 -3.63 10.39 22.32
C MET A 201 -4.31 10.01 21.02
N VAL A 202 -4.07 8.79 20.53
CA VAL A 202 -4.73 8.29 19.31
C VAL A 202 -6.23 8.17 19.56
N ASP A 203 -6.64 7.51 20.64
CA ASP A 203 -8.05 7.29 20.97
C ASP A 203 -8.83 8.59 21.11
N GLU A 204 -8.24 9.61 21.76
CA GLU A 204 -8.85 10.93 21.86
C GLU A 204 -9.12 11.57 20.49
N GLN A 205 -8.17 11.47 19.55
CA GLN A 205 -8.36 12.03 18.20
C GLN A 205 -9.37 11.23 17.36
N LEU A 206 -9.36 9.90 17.48
CA LEU A 206 -10.35 9.07 16.80
C LEU A 206 -11.77 9.29 17.34
N LEU A 207 -11.89 9.54 18.64
CA LEU A 207 -13.16 9.90 19.27
C LEU A 207 -13.70 11.22 18.69
N TYR A 208 -12.88 12.27 18.59
CA TYR A 208 -13.29 13.54 17.96
C TYR A 208 -13.74 13.37 16.51
N ILE A 209 -13.11 12.47 15.74
CA ILE A 209 -13.54 12.16 14.39
C ILE A 209 -14.96 11.55 14.40
N MET A 210 -15.21 10.61 15.29
CA MET A 210 -16.52 9.94 15.41
C MET A 210 -17.60 10.89 15.91
N GLU A 211 -17.34 11.63 16.99
CA GLU A 211 -18.28 12.63 17.55
C GLU A 211 -18.64 13.71 16.55
N GLY A 212 -17.71 14.09 15.66
CA GLY A 212 -17.97 15.06 14.58
C GLY A 212 -18.92 14.60 13.49
N LEU A 213 -19.28 13.30 13.46
CA LEU A 213 -20.15 12.72 12.43
C LEU A 213 -21.43 12.10 13.00
N ILE A 214 -21.40 11.61 14.24
CA ILE A 214 -22.54 10.89 14.84
C ILE A 214 -23.65 11.88 15.22
N VAL A 215 -24.90 11.51 14.91
CA VAL A 215 -26.09 12.24 15.39
C VAL A 215 -26.32 11.87 16.84
N GLU A 216 -26.20 12.85 17.75
CA GLU A 216 -26.71 12.67 19.10
C GLU A 216 -28.25 12.75 19.04
N PHE A 217 -28.93 11.65 19.33
CA PHE A 217 -30.38 11.67 19.57
C PHE A 217 -30.60 12.21 20.99
N GLU A 218 -31.15 13.44 21.09
CA GLU A 218 -31.72 13.96 22.34
C GLU A 218 -32.96 13.16 22.77
#